data_9d8454e14f8aa9b039fc1353edbd60b6
#
_entry.id   9d8454e14f8aa9b039fc1353edbd60b6
#
_cell.length_a   1.000
_cell.length_b   1.000
_cell.length_c   1.000
_cell.angle_alpha   90.00
_cell.angle_beta   90.00
_cell.angle_gamma   90.00
#
_symmetry.space_group_name_H-M   'P 1'
#
loop_
_entity.id
_entity.type
_entity.pdbx_description
1 polymer ?
#
loop_
_entity_poly.entity_id
_entity_poly.type
_entity_poly.pdbx_seq_one_letter_code
_entity_poly.pdbx_strand_id
1 'polypeptide(L)'
;MIVDELLSLGVTHVSIGKNEQWKTRLNLGKRTNQSFTQIPHAKFIEILTYKLERVGITVKVGEESYTSLASFIDWDNIPIYKPNNFVRYVFNGRRVERAWYISKNGLKIHADVNAGYNIGRKSNPEGFDCLQSVLRDRGCQVVHPRRITPLFKRVHAESRVA
;
A
#
# COMPACT_ATOMS: atom_id res chain seq x y z
N MET A 1 14.34 5.69 -10.80
CA MET A 1 12.93 5.47 -11.21
C MET A 1 11.97 5.59 -10.03
N ILE A 2 11.84 4.63 -9.08
CA ILE A 2 10.98 4.82 -7.89
C ILE A 2 11.52 5.95 -7.01
N VAL A 3 12.80 5.92 -6.68
CA VAL A 3 13.47 6.92 -5.85
C VAL A 3 13.38 8.32 -6.48
N ASP A 4 13.65 8.43 -7.77
CA ASP A 4 13.61 9.72 -8.49
C ASP A 4 12.20 10.31 -8.51
N GLU A 5 11.19 9.46 -8.67
CA GLU A 5 9.78 9.87 -8.59
C GLU A 5 9.41 10.38 -7.20
N LEU A 6 9.82 9.68 -6.15
CA LEU A 6 9.55 10.10 -4.77
C LEU A 6 10.27 11.41 -4.42
N LEU A 7 11.51 11.58 -4.88
CA LEU A 7 12.24 12.84 -4.73
C LEU A 7 11.54 13.99 -5.46
N SER A 8 11.09 13.77 -6.70
CA SER A 8 10.39 14.80 -7.48
C SER A 8 9.06 15.24 -6.85
N LEU A 9 8.46 14.38 -6.03
CA LEU A 9 7.23 14.65 -5.28
C LEU A 9 7.51 15.25 -3.88
N GLY A 10 8.77 15.45 -3.50
CA GLY A 10 9.14 15.97 -2.19
C GLY A 10 8.83 15.01 -1.04
N VAL A 11 8.78 13.69 -1.30
CA VAL A 11 8.49 12.70 -0.28
C VAL A 11 9.65 12.59 0.69
N THR A 12 9.36 12.71 1.98
CA THR A 12 10.35 12.59 3.07
C THR A 12 10.24 11.28 3.84
N HIS A 13 9.10 10.62 3.79
CA HIS A 13 8.82 9.38 4.52
C HIS A 13 8.12 8.36 3.62
N VAL A 14 8.56 7.10 3.70
CA VAL A 14 7.95 5.97 3.00
C VAL A 14 7.60 4.88 4.00
N SER A 15 6.37 4.40 3.96
CA SER A 15 5.93 3.24 4.74
C SER A 15 5.78 2.03 3.83
N ILE A 16 6.37 0.90 4.22
CA ILE A 16 6.32 -0.36 3.48
C ILE A 16 5.65 -1.41 4.36
N GLY A 17 4.54 -1.97 3.89
CA GLY A 17 3.89 -3.12 4.52
C GLY A 17 4.70 -4.40 4.27
N LYS A 18 4.93 -5.17 5.32
CA LYS A 18 5.57 -6.49 5.26
C LYS A 18 4.76 -7.50 6.04
N ASN A 19 4.43 -8.61 5.41
CA ASN A 19 3.84 -9.76 6.08
C ASN A 19 4.88 -10.87 6.20
N GLU A 20 5.24 -11.24 7.41
CA GLU A 20 6.22 -12.29 7.67
C GLU A 20 5.77 -13.67 7.17
N GLN A 21 4.46 -13.88 7.03
CA GLN A 21 3.87 -15.14 6.62
C GLN A 21 3.55 -15.23 5.11
N TRP A 22 4.00 -14.29 4.29
CA TRP A 22 3.71 -14.27 2.84
C TRP A 22 4.01 -15.58 2.10
N LYS A 23 5.00 -16.34 2.58
CA LYS A 23 5.43 -17.58 1.92
C LYS A 23 4.72 -18.85 2.43
N THR A 24 4.03 -18.80 3.57
CA THR A 24 3.60 -20.03 4.28
C THR A 24 2.11 -20.38 4.09
N ARG A 25 1.26 -19.46 3.62
CA ARG A 25 -0.21 -19.68 3.53
C ARG A 25 -0.85 -19.29 2.21
N LEU A 26 -0.07 -19.08 1.13
CA LEU A 26 -0.63 -18.75 -0.17
C LEU A 26 -1.14 -20.01 -0.88
N ASN A 27 -2.46 -20.11 -1.01
CA ASN A 27 -3.11 -21.13 -1.83
C ASN A 27 -3.73 -20.48 -3.08
N LEU A 28 -2.87 -19.96 -3.96
CA LEU A 28 -3.26 -19.30 -5.22
C LEU A 28 -3.25 -20.27 -6.41
N GLY A 29 -3.10 -21.58 -6.14
CA GLY A 29 -2.88 -22.60 -7.15
C GLY A 29 -1.38 -22.78 -7.48
N LYS A 30 -1.01 -24.02 -7.93
CA LYS A 30 0.39 -24.46 -8.08
C LYS A 30 1.25 -23.54 -8.95
N ARG A 31 0.73 -23.10 -10.09
CA ARG A 31 1.45 -22.24 -11.06
C ARG A 31 1.67 -20.82 -10.55
N THR A 32 0.64 -20.23 -9.94
CA THR A 32 0.70 -18.87 -9.38
C THR A 32 1.57 -18.81 -8.13
N ASN A 33 1.50 -19.83 -7.26
CA ASN A 33 2.37 -19.94 -6.10
C ASN A 33 3.85 -20.03 -6.50
N GLN A 34 4.18 -20.81 -7.53
CA GLN A 34 5.55 -20.94 -8.01
C GLN A 34 6.10 -19.61 -8.55
N SER A 35 5.32 -18.87 -9.34
CA SER A 35 5.72 -17.57 -9.85
C SER A 35 5.82 -16.51 -8.73
N PHE A 36 4.92 -16.55 -7.76
CA PHE A 36 4.89 -15.59 -6.64
C PHE A 36 6.06 -15.81 -5.66
N THR A 37 6.42 -17.08 -5.38
CA THR A 37 7.54 -17.42 -4.49
C THR A 37 8.90 -17.07 -5.09
N GLN A 38 8.99 -16.93 -6.42
CA GLN A 38 10.23 -16.54 -7.12
C GLN A 38 10.51 -15.02 -7.01
N ILE A 39 9.49 -14.18 -6.69
CA ILE A 39 9.73 -12.74 -6.52
C ILE A 39 10.47 -12.51 -5.19
N PRO A 40 11.69 -11.95 -5.21
CA PRO A 40 12.49 -11.75 -4.01
C PRO A 40 12.03 -10.49 -3.25
N HIS A 41 10.80 -10.50 -2.71
CA HIS A 41 10.20 -9.35 -2.03
C HIS A 41 11.10 -8.79 -0.91
N ALA A 42 11.69 -9.66 -0.09
CA ALA A 42 12.58 -9.22 0.98
C ALA A 42 13.80 -8.46 0.44
N LYS A 43 14.41 -8.97 -0.64
CA LYS A 43 15.55 -8.32 -1.29
C LYS A 43 15.16 -7.01 -1.97
N PHE A 44 13.96 -6.95 -2.54
CA PHE A 44 13.43 -5.71 -3.11
C PHE A 44 13.24 -4.63 -2.03
N ILE A 45 12.64 -4.98 -0.89
CA ILE A 45 12.46 -4.07 0.25
C ILE A 45 13.82 -3.58 0.76
N GLU A 46 14.78 -4.48 0.95
CA GLU A 46 16.15 -4.15 1.39
C GLU A 46 16.82 -3.14 0.45
N ILE A 47 16.83 -3.42 -0.86
CA ILE A 47 17.44 -2.53 -1.86
C ILE A 47 16.72 -1.19 -1.92
N LEU A 48 15.39 -1.19 -1.87
CA LEU A 48 14.59 0.02 -1.91
C LEU A 48 14.86 0.89 -0.67
N THR A 49 14.85 0.29 0.51
CA THR A 49 15.17 0.96 1.79
C THR A 49 16.54 1.62 1.72
N TYR A 50 17.58 0.86 1.37
CA TYR A 50 18.93 1.39 1.23
C TYR A 50 19.02 2.58 0.27
N LYS A 51 18.36 2.49 -0.90
CA LYS A 51 18.38 3.57 -1.90
C LYS A 51 17.63 4.82 -1.43
N LEU A 52 16.53 4.67 -0.70
CA LEU A 52 15.75 5.78 -0.16
C LEU A 52 16.50 6.49 0.96
N GLU A 53 17.09 5.74 1.90
CA GLU A 53 17.88 6.30 3.00
C GLU A 53 19.10 7.08 2.50
N ARG A 54 19.76 6.62 1.43
CA ARG A 54 20.88 7.34 0.81
C ARG A 54 20.52 8.72 0.28
N VAL A 55 19.28 8.98 -0.02
CA VAL A 55 18.80 10.29 -0.50
C VAL A 55 17.99 11.04 0.55
N GLY A 56 18.10 10.63 1.82
CA GLY A 56 17.50 11.31 2.96
C GLY A 56 16.00 11.01 3.18
N ILE A 57 15.46 10.01 2.51
CA ILE A 57 14.06 9.58 2.72
C ILE A 57 14.01 8.54 3.84
N THR A 58 13.25 8.83 4.89
CA THR A 58 13.05 7.90 6.02
C THR A 58 12.15 6.75 5.60
N VAL A 59 12.55 5.50 5.90
CA VAL A 59 11.76 4.32 5.58
C VAL A 59 11.29 3.63 6.86
N LYS A 60 9.98 3.35 6.95
CA LYS A 60 9.40 2.54 8.01
C LYS A 60 8.82 1.26 7.41
N VAL A 61 9.37 0.11 7.79
CA VAL A 61 8.83 -1.20 7.41
C VAL A 61 7.98 -1.71 8.57
N GLY A 62 6.70 -1.92 8.33
CA GLY A 62 5.73 -2.30 9.36
C GLY A 62 4.90 -3.53 8.98
N GLU A 63 4.27 -4.11 9.97
CA GLU A 63 3.33 -5.23 9.82
C GLU A 63 2.05 -4.73 9.13
N GLU A 64 1.54 -5.49 8.14
CA GLU A 64 0.43 -5.07 7.27
C GLU A 64 -0.89 -5.80 7.52
N SER A 65 -1.02 -6.62 8.56
CA SER A 65 -2.26 -7.36 8.81
C SER A 65 -3.46 -6.43 8.92
N TYR A 66 -4.58 -6.88 8.37
CA TYR A 66 -5.87 -6.19 8.33
C TYR A 66 -5.92 -4.88 7.54
N THR A 67 -4.82 -4.37 7.00
CA THR A 67 -4.78 -3.10 6.26
C THR A 67 -5.65 -3.11 4.99
N SER A 68 -5.81 -4.24 4.34
CA SER A 68 -6.70 -4.41 3.18
C SER A 68 -8.18 -4.61 3.54
N LEU A 69 -8.48 -4.91 4.81
CA LEU A 69 -9.83 -5.15 5.33
C LEU A 69 -10.42 -3.90 5.99
N ALA A 70 -9.60 -3.14 6.70
CA ALA A 70 -10.01 -1.92 7.38
C ALA A 70 -10.29 -0.78 6.40
N SER A 71 -11.27 0.04 6.70
CA SER A 71 -11.58 1.25 5.95
C SER A 71 -10.70 2.41 6.41
N PHE A 72 -9.88 2.94 5.49
CA PHE A 72 -9.14 4.16 5.75
C PHE A 72 -10.07 5.37 5.86
N ILE A 73 -11.05 5.47 4.96
CA ILE A 73 -12.00 6.59 4.92
C ILE A 73 -12.82 6.68 6.21
N ASP A 74 -13.27 5.53 6.73
CA ASP A 74 -14.06 5.47 7.97
C ASP A 74 -13.17 5.50 9.23
N TRP A 75 -11.85 5.56 9.06
CA TRP A 75 -10.86 5.57 10.14
C TRP A 75 -10.96 4.37 11.07
N ASP A 76 -11.18 3.18 10.51
CA ASP A 76 -11.28 1.95 11.29
C ASP A 76 -10.02 1.72 12.14
N ASN A 77 -10.21 1.17 13.33
CA ASN A 77 -9.10 0.66 14.12
C ASN A 77 -8.47 -0.55 13.42
N ILE A 78 -7.14 -0.53 13.23
CA ILE A 78 -6.40 -1.59 12.54
C ILE A 78 -5.71 -2.46 13.59
N PRO A 79 -6.17 -3.68 13.83
CA PRO A 79 -5.56 -4.55 14.84
C PRO A 79 -4.18 -5.04 14.39
N ILE A 80 -3.36 -5.44 15.37
CA ILE A 80 -2.11 -6.16 15.13
C ILE A 80 -2.44 -7.66 15.15
N TYR A 81 -1.89 -8.38 14.18
CA TYR A 81 -2.04 -9.84 14.16
C TYR A 81 -1.38 -10.47 15.38
N LYS A 82 -2.13 -11.32 16.08
CA LYS A 82 -1.62 -12.13 17.19
C LYS A 82 -1.91 -13.60 16.86
N PRO A 83 -0.88 -14.47 16.82
CA PRO A 83 -1.10 -15.92 16.71
C PRO A 83 -2.07 -16.39 17.81
N ASN A 84 -2.97 -17.29 17.48
CA ASN A 84 -3.97 -17.86 18.41
C ASN A 84 -5.03 -16.86 18.93
N ASN A 85 -5.17 -15.68 18.30
CA ASN A 85 -6.28 -14.77 18.58
C ASN A 85 -7.44 -15.06 17.61
N PHE A 86 -8.52 -15.66 18.13
CA PHE A 86 -9.72 -16.01 17.36
C PHE A 86 -10.75 -14.87 17.29
N VAL A 87 -10.37 -13.64 17.61
CA VAL A 87 -11.29 -12.49 17.54
C VAL A 87 -11.61 -12.17 16.08
N ARG A 88 -12.90 -12.18 15.77
CA ARG A 88 -13.41 -11.70 14.48
C ARG A 88 -13.56 -10.18 14.53
N TYR A 89 -12.72 -9.49 13.75
CA TYR A 89 -12.82 -8.04 13.61
C TYR A 89 -13.87 -7.67 12.57
N VAL A 90 -14.66 -6.64 12.85
CA VAL A 90 -15.66 -6.06 11.95
C VAL A 90 -15.19 -4.67 11.54
N PHE A 91 -15.23 -4.38 10.26
CA PHE A 91 -14.82 -3.10 9.68
C PHE A 91 -16.02 -2.40 9.05
N ASN A 92 -15.99 -1.05 9.02
CA ASN A 92 -17.10 -0.24 8.51
C ASN A 92 -17.26 -0.32 6.99
N GLY A 93 -16.15 -0.42 6.26
CA GLY A 93 -16.16 -0.59 4.82
C GLY A 93 -16.03 -2.04 4.38
N ARG A 94 -16.10 -2.26 3.06
CA ARG A 94 -15.92 -3.59 2.48
C ARG A 94 -15.33 -3.54 1.07
N ARG A 95 -14.58 -4.55 0.70
CA ARG A 95 -14.15 -4.78 -0.67
C ARG A 95 -15.33 -5.33 -1.48
N VAL A 96 -15.68 -4.67 -2.58
CA VAL A 96 -16.83 -5.04 -3.43
C VAL A 96 -16.38 -5.72 -4.71
N GLU A 97 -15.20 -5.38 -5.21
CA GLU A 97 -14.58 -5.98 -6.40
C GLU A 97 -13.07 -6.10 -6.19
N ARG A 98 -12.36 -6.75 -7.12
CA ARG A 98 -10.91 -6.90 -7.03
C ARG A 98 -10.17 -5.58 -6.81
N ALA A 99 -10.59 -4.53 -7.51
CA ALA A 99 -9.93 -3.22 -7.48
C ALA A 99 -10.62 -2.21 -6.56
N TRP A 100 -11.82 -2.49 -6.05
CA TRP A 100 -12.65 -1.49 -5.40
C TRP A 100 -13.02 -1.82 -3.96
N TYR A 101 -12.92 -0.80 -3.13
CA TYR A 101 -13.33 -0.79 -1.74
C TYR A 101 -14.36 0.33 -1.53
N ILE A 102 -15.39 0.08 -0.74
CA ILE A 102 -16.44 1.06 -0.42
C ILE A 102 -16.49 1.26 1.09
N SER A 103 -16.48 2.53 1.52
CA SER A 103 -16.66 2.95 2.90
C SER A 103 -18.11 2.75 3.39
N LYS A 104 -18.35 2.93 4.69
CA LYS A 104 -19.69 2.91 5.30
C LYS A 104 -20.67 3.86 4.60
N ASN A 105 -20.20 5.03 4.20
CA ASN A 105 -21.00 6.07 3.56
C ASN A 105 -21.05 5.96 2.03
N GLY A 106 -20.60 4.83 1.45
CA GLY A 106 -20.66 4.60 0.00
C GLY A 106 -19.53 5.24 -0.81
N LEU A 107 -18.54 5.88 -0.18
CA LEU A 107 -17.39 6.44 -0.89
C LEU A 107 -16.52 5.32 -1.46
N LYS A 108 -16.22 5.41 -2.76
CA LYS A 108 -15.46 4.41 -3.51
C LYS A 108 -13.99 4.80 -3.60
N ILE A 109 -13.09 3.87 -3.25
CA ILE A 109 -11.64 4.04 -3.33
C ILE A 109 -11.01 2.77 -3.94
N HIS A 110 -9.89 2.91 -4.64
CA HIS A 110 -9.13 1.74 -5.09
C HIS A 110 -8.63 0.93 -3.89
N ALA A 111 -8.81 -0.39 -3.92
CA ALA A 111 -8.50 -1.26 -2.78
C ALA A 111 -7.02 -1.20 -2.35
N ASP A 112 -6.09 -1.08 -3.32
CA ASP A 112 -4.66 -0.98 -3.02
C ASP A 112 -4.32 0.40 -2.42
N VAL A 113 -5.03 1.46 -2.82
CA VAL A 113 -4.87 2.79 -2.22
C VAL A 113 -5.38 2.80 -0.79
N ASN A 114 -6.55 2.19 -0.52
CA ASN A 114 -7.07 2.01 0.84
C ASN A 114 -6.06 1.26 1.73
N ALA A 115 -5.51 0.15 1.22
CA ALA A 115 -4.50 -0.62 1.95
C ALA A 115 -3.20 0.19 2.16
N GLY A 116 -2.72 0.92 1.16
CA GLY A 116 -1.54 1.79 1.24
C GLY A 116 -1.69 2.86 2.32
N TYR A 117 -2.82 3.56 2.37
CA TYR A 117 -3.11 4.51 3.44
C TYR A 117 -3.13 3.86 4.82
N ASN A 118 -3.74 2.69 4.95
CA ASN A 118 -3.77 1.95 6.21
C ASN A 118 -2.39 1.47 6.66
N ILE A 119 -1.51 1.04 5.73
CA ILE A 119 -0.10 0.74 6.00
C ILE A 119 0.62 1.98 6.52
N GLY A 120 0.45 3.11 5.85
CA GLY A 120 1.02 4.40 6.25
C GLY A 120 0.59 4.79 7.66
N ARG A 121 -0.72 4.79 7.94
CA ARG A 121 -1.29 5.12 9.24
C ARG A 121 -0.81 4.18 10.36
N LYS A 122 -0.70 2.88 10.06
CA LYS A 122 -0.23 1.88 11.03
C LYS A 122 1.26 2.05 11.36
N SER A 123 2.06 2.44 10.38
CA SER A 123 3.52 2.62 10.51
C SER A 123 3.92 4.00 11.04
N ASN A 124 3.12 5.03 10.78
CA ASN A 124 3.38 6.42 11.14
C ASN A 124 2.08 7.15 11.54
N PRO A 125 1.47 6.82 12.69
CA PRO A 125 0.17 7.37 13.10
C PRO A 125 0.18 8.91 13.10
N GLU A 126 1.18 9.52 13.72
CA GLU A 126 1.31 10.99 13.87
C GLU A 126 1.30 11.71 12.51
N GLY A 127 1.93 11.14 11.49
CA GLY A 127 1.95 11.70 10.14
C GLY A 127 0.59 11.66 9.43
N PHE A 128 -0.39 10.92 9.98
CA PHE A 128 -1.72 10.77 9.40
C PHE A 128 -2.82 11.46 10.22
N ASP A 129 -2.55 11.93 11.43
CA ASP A 129 -3.56 12.56 12.30
C ASP A 129 -4.21 13.79 11.64
N CYS A 130 -3.43 14.62 10.95
CA CYS A 130 -3.93 15.76 10.22
C CYS A 130 -4.85 15.39 9.03
N LEU A 131 -4.66 14.18 8.45
CA LEU A 131 -5.50 13.71 7.33
C LEU A 131 -6.91 13.32 7.77
N GLN A 132 -7.11 12.96 9.03
CA GLN A 132 -8.43 12.58 9.51
C GLN A 132 -9.45 13.73 9.40
N SER A 133 -9.04 14.94 9.75
CA SER A 133 -9.88 16.12 9.59
C SER A 133 -10.15 16.44 8.13
N VAL A 134 -9.11 16.40 7.28
CA VAL A 134 -9.23 16.63 5.84
C VAL A 134 -10.17 15.62 5.17
N LEU A 135 -10.11 14.34 5.58
CA LEU A 135 -11.01 13.31 5.06
C LEU A 135 -12.48 13.54 5.44
N ARG A 136 -12.72 14.05 6.64
CA ARG A 136 -14.09 14.42 7.07
C ARG A 136 -14.66 15.58 6.27
N ASP A 137 -13.82 16.59 5.98
CA ASP A 137 -14.28 17.85 5.36
C ASP A 137 -14.29 17.77 3.83
N ARG A 138 -13.32 17.10 3.21
CA ARG A 138 -13.08 17.14 1.75
C ARG A 138 -13.08 15.78 1.06
N GLY A 139 -13.22 14.69 1.81
CA GLY A 139 -13.09 13.33 1.30
C GLY A 139 -11.66 12.95 0.93
N CYS A 140 -11.47 11.75 0.40
CA CYS A 140 -10.15 11.24 -0.02
C CYS A 140 -9.78 11.79 -1.41
N GLN A 141 -8.71 12.57 -1.49
CA GLN A 141 -8.27 13.20 -2.75
C GLN A 141 -7.56 12.21 -3.68
N VAL A 142 -6.86 11.20 -3.15
CA VAL A 142 -6.15 10.19 -3.93
C VAL A 142 -6.91 8.87 -3.84
N VAL A 143 -7.74 8.60 -4.83
CA VAL A 143 -8.60 7.41 -4.87
C VAL A 143 -8.09 6.32 -5.82
N HIS A 144 -7.07 6.63 -6.64
CA HIS A 144 -6.49 5.72 -7.63
C HIS A 144 -4.97 5.60 -7.50
N PRO A 145 -4.38 4.41 -7.74
CA PRO A 145 -2.93 4.25 -7.79
C PRO A 145 -2.33 4.93 -9.03
N ARG A 146 -1.14 5.50 -8.87
CA ARG A 146 -0.38 6.05 -9.99
C ARG A 146 0.59 5.00 -10.55
N ARG A 147 0.62 4.83 -11.87
CA ARG A 147 1.56 3.94 -12.54
C ARG A 147 2.86 4.67 -12.82
N ILE A 148 3.98 4.12 -12.37
CA ILE A 148 5.33 4.57 -12.73
C ILE A 148 5.82 3.75 -13.94
N THR A 149 6.03 4.41 -15.08
CA THR A 149 6.48 3.74 -16.31
C THR A 149 7.99 3.90 -16.48
N PRO A 150 8.76 2.82 -16.73
CA PRO A 150 10.19 2.91 -17.01
C PRO A 150 10.52 3.79 -18.24
N LEU A 151 11.58 4.58 -18.15
CA LEU A 151 12.03 5.53 -19.20
C LEU A 151 12.20 4.87 -20.57
N PHE A 152 12.75 3.65 -20.64
CA PHE A 152 12.96 2.96 -21.93
C PHE A 152 11.66 2.51 -22.63
N LYS A 153 10.52 2.45 -21.94
CA LYS A 153 9.22 2.26 -22.60
C LYS A 153 8.67 3.56 -23.19
N ARG A 154 9.12 4.73 -22.70
CA ARG A 154 8.73 6.04 -23.26
C ARG A 154 9.39 6.27 -24.62
N VAL A 155 10.67 5.92 -24.76
CA VAL A 155 11.43 6.10 -26.02
C VAL A 155 10.82 5.30 -27.18
N HIS A 156 10.35 4.07 -26.92
CA HIS A 156 9.71 3.26 -27.96
C HIS A 156 8.26 3.65 -28.28
N ALA A 157 7.59 4.39 -27.43
CA ALA A 157 6.22 4.88 -27.70
C ALA A 157 6.26 6.14 -28.61
N GLU A 158 7.26 6.99 -28.46
CA GLU A 158 7.43 8.19 -29.30
C GLU A 158 7.91 7.88 -30.72
N SER A 159 8.66 6.78 -30.92
CA SER A 159 9.11 6.36 -32.25
C SER A 159 8.06 5.63 -33.12
N ARG A 160 6.83 5.41 -32.59
CA ARG A 160 5.74 4.79 -33.36
C ARG A 160 4.69 5.78 -33.89
N VAL A 161 4.92 7.09 -33.74
CA VAL A 161 4.00 8.16 -34.17
C VAL A 161 4.63 9.01 -35.27
N ALA A 162 5.69 8.50 -35.95
CA ALA A 162 6.29 9.14 -37.14
C ALA A 162 5.98 8.31 -38.39
#